data_bf432950ece5363880611766538c6b9d
#
_entry.id   bf432950ece5363880611766538c6b9d
#
_cell.length_a   1.000
_cell.length_b   1.000
_cell.length_c   1.000
_cell.angle_alpha   90.00
_cell.angle_beta   90.00
_cell.angle_gamma   90.00
#
_symmetry.space_group_name_H-M   'P 1'
#
loop_
_entity.id
_entity.type
_entity.pdbx_description
1 polymer ?
#
loop_
_entity_poly.entity_id
_entity_poly.type
_entity_poly.pdbx_seq_one_letter_code
_entity_poly.pdbx_strand_id
1 'polypeptide(L)'
;MTEGAPIPKVLYGTAWKEERTEGLTALALQAGFRGIDTANQRKHYFEVAVGKAVQSAIAAGNVTRAELFLQSKFTFQGGQDHRLPYDPAAPVASQVQQSFRSSLEHFATDYLDSFVLHGPNSRGTLSPEDVEAWRAIEALAESGQARFIGVSNFTLEQLRQLLGLARVAPRFLQNRCYAKKGWDRAVRKLCAEHGVIYQGFSLLTANRAELDSAPFKALCKRMGRSSAELVFAFARQVGMLPLTGTSSAEHMRLDLAALEQSLEPADVDLIENLATP
;
A
#
# COMPACT_ATOMS: atom_id res chain seq x y z
N MET A 1 7.63 -17.11 16.65
CA MET A 1 7.29 -16.03 15.70
C MET A 1 8.50 -15.11 15.64
N THR A 2 9.13 -15.00 14.48
CA THR A 2 10.21 -14.03 14.28
C THR A 2 9.65 -12.63 14.47
N GLU A 3 10.26 -11.83 15.37
CA GLU A 3 9.98 -10.40 15.47
C GLU A 3 10.41 -9.76 14.14
N GLY A 4 9.44 -9.52 13.25
CA GLY A 4 9.70 -8.82 11.99
C GLY A 4 9.61 -7.32 12.17
N ALA A 5 9.91 -6.58 11.10
CA ALA A 5 9.89 -5.13 11.08
C ALA A 5 8.60 -4.52 11.67
N PRO A 6 8.68 -3.40 12.40
CA PRO A 6 7.50 -2.65 12.77
C PRO A 6 6.76 -2.15 11.52
N ILE A 7 5.46 -1.88 11.65
CA ILE A 7 4.70 -1.24 10.55
C ILE A 7 5.33 0.13 10.29
N PRO A 8 5.79 0.42 9.06
CA PRO A 8 6.47 1.68 8.75
C PRO A 8 5.49 2.86 8.74
N LYS A 9 6.01 4.09 8.82
CA LYS A 9 5.20 5.31 8.73
C LYS A 9 4.79 5.65 7.29
N VAL A 10 5.43 5.06 6.29
CA VAL A 10 5.19 5.24 4.85
C VAL A 10 5.64 4.01 4.09
N LEU A 11 4.97 3.72 2.96
CA LEU A 11 5.39 2.69 2.02
C LEU A 11 5.92 3.31 0.73
N TYR A 12 7.01 2.74 0.21
CA TYR A 12 7.48 3.03 -1.13
C TYR A 12 6.77 2.14 -2.14
N GLY A 13 5.91 2.73 -2.95
CA GLY A 13 5.14 2.03 -3.99
C GLY A 13 5.93 1.86 -5.28
N THR A 14 5.95 0.65 -5.81
CA THR A 14 6.76 0.26 -6.98
C THR A 14 5.98 0.15 -8.29
N ALA A 15 4.68 0.49 -8.29
CA ALA A 15 3.85 0.47 -9.50
C ALA A 15 4.38 1.41 -10.60
N TRP A 16 4.23 0.98 -11.88
CA TRP A 16 4.52 1.77 -13.09
C TRP A 16 5.97 2.24 -13.24
N LYS A 17 6.94 1.48 -12.71
CA LYS A 17 8.36 1.82 -12.79
C LYS A 17 9.11 1.03 -13.86
N GLU A 18 8.50 0.00 -14.42
CA GLU A 18 9.03 -0.81 -15.49
C GLU A 18 10.48 -1.26 -15.19
N GLU A 19 11.38 -1.12 -16.14
CA GLU A 19 12.79 -1.51 -16.03
C GLU A 19 13.58 -0.69 -14.98
N ARG A 20 13.03 0.44 -14.53
CA ARG A 20 13.64 1.25 -13.47
C ARG A 20 13.33 0.76 -12.05
N THR A 21 12.51 -0.28 -11.91
CA THR A 21 12.02 -0.75 -10.61
C THR A 21 13.16 -1.11 -9.66
N GLU A 22 14.16 -1.87 -10.12
CA GLU A 22 15.31 -2.27 -9.30
C GLU A 22 16.08 -1.06 -8.78
N GLY A 23 16.52 -0.18 -9.68
CA GLY A 23 17.29 1.01 -9.29
C GLY A 23 16.52 1.97 -8.39
N LEU A 24 15.21 2.16 -8.64
CA LEU A 24 14.37 3.03 -7.82
C LEU A 24 14.05 2.42 -6.45
N THR A 25 13.94 1.12 -6.35
CA THR A 25 13.80 0.42 -5.05
C THR A 25 15.09 0.52 -4.24
N ALA A 26 16.26 0.32 -4.87
CA ALA A 26 17.55 0.50 -4.23
C ALA A 26 17.73 1.94 -3.72
N LEU A 27 17.34 2.93 -4.53
CA LEU A 27 17.39 4.34 -4.17
C LEU A 27 16.48 4.65 -2.97
N ALA A 28 15.27 4.08 -2.92
CA ALA A 28 14.37 4.24 -1.80
C ALA A 28 14.94 3.65 -0.50
N LEU A 29 15.53 2.45 -0.56
CA LEU A 29 16.21 1.83 0.59
C LEU A 29 17.38 2.68 1.08
N GLN A 30 18.19 3.25 0.17
CA GLN A 30 19.28 4.17 0.48
C GLN A 30 18.78 5.48 1.10
N ALA A 31 17.61 5.99 0.66
CA ALA A 31 17.00 7.18 1.23
C ALA A 31 16.43 6.95 2.65
N GLY A 32 16.29 5.70 3.10
CA GLY A 32 15.82 5.35 4.44
C GLY A 32 14.44 4.69 4.49
N PHE A 33 13.80 4.42 3.35
CA PHE A 33 12.58 3.62 3.35
C PHE A 33 12.85 2.21 3.86
N ARG A 34 11.94 1.71 4.68
CA ARG A 34 11.97 0.33 5.20
C ARG A 34 10.69 -0.44 4.87
N GLY A 35 9.67 0.25 4.36
CA GLY A 35 8.43 -0.34 3.84
C GLY A 35 8.38 -0.28 2.32
N ILE A 36 8.26 -1.44 1.66
CA ILE A 36 8.16 -1.56 0.20
C ILE A 36 6.82 -2.20 -0.15
N ASP A 37 6.06 -1.54 -1.02
CA ASP A 37 4.80 -2.01 -1.57
C ASP A 37 4.95 -2.40 -3.04
N THR A 38 4.62 -3.64 -3.35
CA THR A 38 4.58 -4.18 -4.71
C THR A 38 3.38 -5.10 -4.91
N ALA A 39 3.33 -5.82 -6.03
CA ALA A 39 2.35 -6.87 -6.28
C ALA A 39 2.90 -7.89 -7.27
N ASN A 40 2.48 -9.15 -7.13
CA ASN A 40 2.75 -10.18 -8.12
C ASN A 40 1.79 -10.04 -9.31
N GLN A 41 1.95 -8.92 -10.02
CA GLN A 41 1.14 -8.51 -11.17
C GLN A 41 2.05 -7.83 -12.19
N ARG A 42 2.55 -8.56 -13.16
CA ARG A 42 3.55 -8.06 -14.11
C ARG A 42 3.01 -6.96 -15.03
N LYS A 43 1.71 -6.80 -15.13
CA LYS A 43 1.08 -5.72 -15.90
C LYS A 43 1.50 -4.31 -15.43
N HIS A 44 1.64 -4.09 -14.12
CA HIS A 44 1.94 -2.78 -13.55
C HIS A 44 3.13 -2.77 -12.58
N TYR A 45 3.65 -3.94 -12.21
CA TYR A 45 4.71 -4.12 -11.23
C TYR A 45 5.81 -5.02 -11.78
N PHE A 46 7.01 -4.87 -11.28
CA PHE A 46 8.11 -5.76 -11.58
C PHE A 46 8.70 -6.30 -10.27
N GLU A 47 7.95 -7.19 -9.61
CA GLU A 47 8.27 -7.71 -8.28
C GLU A 47 9.63 -8.38 -8.21
N VAL A 48 10.05 -9.14 -9.24
CA VAL A 48 11.40 -9.74 -9.32
C VAL A 48 12.49 -8.68 -9.19
N ALA A 49 12.32 -7.53 -9.83
CA ALA A 49 13.28 -6.42 -9.74
C ALA A 49 13.29 -5.76 -8.35
N VAL A 50 12.14 -5.72 -7.67
CA VAL A 50 12.08 -5.31 -6.25
C VAL A 50 12.87 -6.28 -5.39
N GLY A 51 12.67 -7.59 -5.58
CA GLY A 51 13.39 -8.63 -4.85
C GLY A 51 14.90 -8.54 -5.03
N LYS A 52 15.38 -8.32 -6.26
CA LYS A 52 16.81 -8.12 -6.55
C LYS A 52 17.39 -6.93 -5.78
N ALA A 53 16.71 -5.77 -5.77
CA ALA A 53 17.15 -4.60 -5.03
C ALA A 53 17.22 -4.87 -3.52
N VAL A 54 16.21 -5.57 -2.97
CA VAL A 54 16.17 -5.96 -1.55
C VAL A 54 17.34 -6.89 -1.22
N GLN A 55 17.54 -7.95 -2.00
CA GLN A 55 18.64 -8.89 -1.79
C GLN A 55 20.02 -8.24 -1.89
N SER A 56 20.21 -7.35 -2.87
CA SER A 56 21.45 -6.58 -3.01
C SER A 56 21.72 -5.69 -1.79
N ALA A 57 20.69 -5.04 -1.26
CA ALA A 57 20.81 -4.19 -0.07
C ALA A 57 21.15 -5.01 1.20
N ILE A 58 20.56 -6.21 1.34
CA ILE A 58 20.88 -7.14 2.44
C ILE A 58 22.31 -7.68 2.31
N ALA A 59 22.70 -8.13 1.12
CA ALA A 59 24.04 -8.65 0.86
C ALA A 59 25.15 -7.61 1.09
N ALA A 60 24.85 -6.34 0.82
CA ALA A 60 25.75 -5.22 1.08
C ALA A 60 25.79 -4.79 2.57
N GLY A 61 24.98 -5.39 3.45
CA GLY A 61 24.90 -5.04 4.86
C GLY A 61 24.22 -3.71 5.15
N ASN A 62 23.52 -3.13 4.17
CA ASN A 62 22.82 -1.84 4.33
C ASN A 62 21.53 -1.97 5.16
N VAL A 63 20.90 -3.13 5.10
CA VAL A 63 19.68 -3.48 5.84
C VAL A 63 19.67 -4.99 6.10
N THR A 64 18.91 -5.41 7.10
CA THR A 64 18.57 -6.82 7.33
C THR A 64 17.14 -7.12 6.87
N ARG A 65 16.79 -8.39 6.62
CA ARG A 65 15.41 -8.78 6.30
C ARG A 65 14.44 -8.37 7.43
N ALA A 66 14.85 -8.46 8.68
CA ALA A 66 14.04 -8.14 9.84
C ALA A 66 13.75 -6.63 9.99
N GLU A 67 14.50 -5.76 9.34
CA GLU A 67 14.26 -4.31 9.30
C GLU A 67 13.30 -3.90 8.17
N LEU A 68 12.98 -4.81 7.24
CA LEU A 68 12.18 -4.53 6.07
C LEU A 68 10.74 -5.01 6.24
N PHE A 69 9.79 -4.13 5.94
CA PHE A 69 8.38 -4.43 5.78
C PHE A 69 8.08 -4.62 4.29
N LEU A 70 7.93 -5.87 3.85
CA LEU A 70 7.67 -6.23 2.47
C LEU A 70 6.19 -6.56 2.29
N GLN A 71 5.50 -5.79 1.46
CA GLN A 71 4.10 -5.99 1.11
C GLN A 71 3.96 -6.38 -0.35
N SER A 72 3.31 -7.52 -0.60
CA SER A 72 2.91 -7.96 -1.94
C SER A 72 1.41 -8.23 -2.00
N LYS A 73 0.89 -8.56 -3.21
CA LYS A 73 -0.54 -8.68 -3.44
C LYS A 73 -0.86 -9.85 -4.37
N PHE A 74 -1.96 -10.55 -4.07
CA PHE A 74 -2.64 -11.43 -5.01
C PHE A 74 -3.56 -10.62 -5.92
N THR A 75 -3.51 -10.87 -7.21
CA THR A 75 -4.37 -10.23 -8.21
C THR A 75 -5.11 -11.29 -8.99
N PHE A 76 -6.43 -11.22 -9.05
CA PHE A 76 -7.24 -12.08 -9.91
C PHE A 76 -6.86 -11.94 -11.39
N GLN A 77 -7.13 -12.96 -12.18
CA GLN A 77 -6.80 -13.04 -13.61
C GLN A 77 -7.27 -11.80 -14.40
N GLY A 78 -8.46 -11.29 -14.13
CA GLY A 78 -8.97 -10.09 -14.79
C GLY A 78 -8.13 -8.82 -14.58
N GLY A 79 -7.28 -8.78 -13.54
CA GLY A 79 -6.33 -7.69 -13.28
C GLY A 79 -4.92 -7.96 -13.79
N GLN A 80 -4.63 -9.14 -14.32
CA GLN A 80 -3.32 -9.56 -14.84
C GLN A 80 -3.19 -9.27 -16.35
N ASP A 81 -2.03 -9.54 -16.91
CA ASP A 81 -1.81 -9.77 -18.34
C ASP A 81 -1.51 -11.28 -18.58
N HIS A 82 -0.91 -11.62 -19.71
CA HIS A 82 -0.59 -13.01 -20.05
C HIS A 82 0.48 -13.66 -19.14
N ARG A 83 1.18 -12.90 -18.31
CA ARG A 83 2.24 -13.36 -17.40
C ARG A 83 1.67 -13.63 -16.02
N LEU A 84 1.01 -14.78 -15.88
CA LEU A 84 0.35 -15.17 -14.64
C LEU A 84 1.33 -15.83 -13.66
N PRO A 85 1.30 -15.49 -12.37
CA PRO A 85 2.11 -16.17 -11.35
C PRO A 85 1.46 -17.45 -10.81
N TYR A 86 0.40 -17.93 -11.46
CA TYR A 86 -0.38 -19.10 -11.07
C TYR A 86 -1.05 -19.75 -12.27
N ASP A 87 -1.48 -21.00 -12.12
CA ASP A 87 -2.33 -21.69 -13.09
C ASP A 87 -3.76 -21.11 -13.06
N PRO A 88 -4.24 -20.47 -14.16
CA PRO A 88 -5.58 -19.89 -14.20
C PRO A 88 -6.70 -20.93 -14.15
N ALA A 89 -6.42 -22.22 -14.44
CA ALA A 89 -7.40 -23.30 -14.34
C ALA A 89 -7.52 -23.88 -12.93
N ALA A 90 -6.61 -23.55 -12.03
CA ALA A 90 -6.66 -24.01 -10.64
C ALA A 90 -7.77 -23.31 -9.84
N PRO A 91 -8.30 -23.92 -8.75
CA PRO A 91 -9.18 -23.24 -7.80
C PRO A 91 -8.55 -21.94 -7.26
N VAL A 92 -9.36 -20.95 -6.94
CA VAL A 92 -8.90 -19.62 -6.47
C VAL A 92 -7.95 -19.72 -5.27
N ALA A 93 -8.26 -20.59 -4.32
CA ALA A 93 -7.39 -20.83 -3.18
C ALA A 93 -5.98 -21.31 -3.59
N SER A 94 -5.88 -22.17 -4.61
CA SER A 94 -4.61 -22.63 -5.16
C SER A 94 -3.87 -21.51 -5.91
N GLN A 95 -4.61 -20.67 -6.66
CA GLN A 95 -4.02 -19.49 -7.32
C GLN A 95 -3.38 -18.53 -6.31
N VAL A 96 -4.06 -18.25 -5.19
CA VAL A 96 -3.54 -17.43 -4.09
C VAL A 96 -2.23 -18.01 -3.54
N GLN A 97 -2.21 -19.31 -3.27
CA GLN A 97 -1.02 -19.99 -2.73
C GLN A 97 0.15 -20.01 -3.73
N GLN A 98 -0.12 -20.21 -5.02
CA GLN A 98 0.90 -20.19 -6.07
C GLN A 98 1.49 -18.79 -6.22
N SER A 99 0.64 -17.76 -6.29
CA SER A 99 1.06 -16.36 -6.33
C SER A 99 1.89 -15.97 -5.12
N PHE A 100 1.48 -16.39 -3.93
CA PHE A 100 2.22 -16.13 -2.69
C PHE A 100 3.61 -16.79 -2.70
N ARG A 101 3.71 -18.07 -3.08
CA ARG A 101 4.99 -18.77 -3.21
C ARG A 101 5.92 -18.10 -4.22
N SER A 102 5.39 -17.71 -5.37
CA SER A 102 6.13 -16.96 -6.37
C SER A 102 6.67 -15.63 -5.79
N SER A 103 5.89 -14.92 -4.97
CA SER A 103 6.38 -13.71 -4.29
C SER A 103 7.51 -14.02 -3.30
N LEU A 104 7.42 -15.12 -2.52
CA LEU A 104 8.51 -15.54 -1.62
C LEU A 104 9.80 -15.84 -2.41
N GLU A 105 9.69 -16.50 -3.57
CA GLU A 105 10.83 -16.76 -4.46
C GLU A 105 11.44 -15.47 -4.99
N HIS A 106 10.61 -14.51 -5.44
CA HIS A 106 11.07 -13.21 -5.93
C HIS A 106 11.86 -12.45 -4.87
N PHE A 107 11.45 -12.51 -3.60
CA PHE A 107 12.13 -11.85 -2.49
C PHE A 107 13.23 -12.69 -1.83
N ALA A 108 13.38 -13.98 -2.19
CA ALA A 108 14.25 -14.94 -1.54
C ALA A 108 14.07 -14.92 0.01
N THR A 109 12.83 -15.08 0.46
CA THR A 109 12.42 -15.03 1.87
C THR A 109 11.38 -16.12 2.15
N ASP A 110 11.23 -16.51 3.40
CA ASP A 110 10.26 -17.49 3.87
C ASP A 110 8.95 -16.88 4.41
N TYR A 111 8.88 -15.56 4.52
CA TYR A 111 7.67 -14.84 4.94
C TYR A 111 7.52 -13.47 4.27
N LEU A 112 6.29 -12.98 4.21
CA LEU A 112 5.98 -11.59 3.90
C LEU A 112 5.46 -10.87 5.15
N ASP A 113 5.78 -9.58 5.27
CA ASP A 113 5.22 -8.75 6.34
C ASP A 113 3.74 -8.45 6.10
N SER A 114 3.35 -8.29 4.83
CA SER A 114 1.96 -8.09 4.45
C SER A 114 1.64 -8.75 3.11
N PHE A 115 0.49 -9.46 3.06
CA PHE A 115 -0.06 -9.98 1.82
C PHE A 115 -1.49 -9.51 1.63
N VAL A 116 -1.77 -8.90 0.47
CA VAL A 116 -3.00 -8.12 0.24
C VAL A 116 -3.79 -8.69 -0.93
N LEU A 117 -5.10 -8.86 -0.79
CA LEU A 117 -5.99 -9.04 -1.93
C LEU A 117 -6.04 -7.71 -2.72
N HIS A 118 -5.50 -7.69 -3.93
CA HIS A 118 -5.26 -6.47 -4.72
C HIS A 118 -6.54 -5.73 -5.13
N GLY A 119 -7.64 -6.43 -5.17
CA GLY A 119 -8.97 -5.90 -5.41
C GLY A 119 -9.98 -7.04 -5.46
N PRO A 120 -11.26 -6.73 -5.27
CA PRO A 120 -12.30 -7.72 -5.41
C PRO A 120 -12.47 -8.13 -6.88
N ASN A 121 -12.89 -9.37 -7.12
CA ASN A 121 -13.27 -9.85 -8.44
C ASN A 121 -14.61 -9.23 -8.91
N SER A 122 -15.45 -8.89 -7.97
CA SER A 122 -16.77 -8.28 -8.19
C SER A 122 -16.77 -6.77 -7.98
N ARG A 123 -17.67 -6.05 -8.66
CA ARG A 123 -17.81 -4.59 -8.51
C ARG A 123 -18.80 -4.16 -7.42
N GLY A 124 -19.69 -5.04 -7.00
CA GLY A 124 -20.74 -4.74 -6.03
C GLY A 124 -20.45 -5.35 -4.67
N THR A 125 -21.20 -6.38 -4.33
CA THR A 125 -20.97 -7.21 -3.15
C THR A 125 -19.83 -8.20 -3.40
N LEU A 126 -19.26 -8.74 -2.34
CA LEU A 126 -18.24 -9.78 -2.47
C LEU A 126 -18.81 -11.05 -3.13
N SER A 127 -18.11 -11.56 -4.13
CA SER A 127 -18.46 -12.82 -4.80
C SER A 127 -17.97 -14.03 -4.00
N PRO A 128 -18.44 -15.25 -4.33
CA PRO A 128 -17.89 -16.47 -3.73
C PRO A 128 -16.37 -16.60 -3.92
N GLU A 129 -15.85 -16.17 -5.09
CA GLU A 129 -14.42 -16.18 -5.38
C GLU A 129 -13.65 -15.19 -4.51
N ASP A 130 -14.23 -14.02 -4.21
CA ASP A 130 -13.63 -13.05 -3.28
C ASP A 130 -13.49 -13.65 -1.88
N VAL A 131 -14.53 -14.36 -1.43
CA VAL A 131 -14.53 -15.05 -0.13
C VAL A 131 -13.53 -16.21 -0.12
N GLU A 132 -13.44 -16.99 -1.20
CA GLU A 132 -12.46 -18.09 -1.32
C GLU A 132 -11.03 -17.54 -1.30
N ALA A 133 -10.75 -16.47 -2.04
CA ALA A 133 -9.44 -15.82 -2.02
C ALA A 133 -9.09 -15.30 -0.63
N TRP A 134 -10.06 -14.67 0.05
CA TRP A 134 -9.82 -14.19 1.42
C TRP A 134 -9.53 -15.34 2.39
N ARG A 135 -10.27 -16.46 2.33
CA ARG A 135 -10.01 -17.65 3.14
C ARG A 135 -8.61 -18.23 2.94
N ALA A 136 -8.14 -18.23 1.68
CA ALA A 136 -6.78 -18.66 1.37
C ALA A 136 -5.72 -17.70 1.94
N ILE A 137 -5.99 -16.39 1.93
CA ILE A 137 -5.12 -15.37 2.52
C ILE A 137 -5.11 -15.48 4.05
N GLU A 138 -6.26 -15.72 4.69
CA GLU A 138 -6.35 -16.00 6.14
C GLU A 138 -5.46 -17.18 6.55
N ALA A 139 -5.48 -18.27 5.79
CA ALA A 139 -4.64 -19.43 6.05
C ALA A 139 -3.13 -19.12 6.00
N LEU A 140 -2.70 -18.17 5.17
CA LEU A 140 -1.30 -17.70 5.16
C LEU A 140 -0.94 -16.94 6.44
N ALA A 141 -1.90 -16.18 7.00
CA ALA A 141 -1.70 -15.51 8.29
C ALA A 141 -1.69 -16.51 9.45
N GLU A 142 -2.62 -17.47 9.46
CA GLU A 142 -2.70 -18.52 10.48
C GLU A 142 -1.44 -19.40 10.52
N SER A 143 -0.82 -19.67 9.35
CA SER A 143 0.43 -20.41 9.26
C SER A 143 1.67 -19.58 9.60
N GLY A 144 1.51 -18.26 9.79
CA GLY A 144 2.63 -17.33 10.05
C GLY A 144 3.47 -16.96 8.83
N GLN A 145 3.12 -17.41 7.63
CA GLN A 145 3.82 -17.08 6.39
C GLN A 145 3.57 -15.62 5.95
N ALA A 146 2.37 -15.07 6.21
CA ALA A 146 2.09 -13.64 6.12
C ALA A 146 1.85 -13.09 7.52
N ARG A 147 2.65 -12.14 7.97
CA ARG A 147 2.51 -11.55 9.32
C ARG A 147 1.22 -10.75 9.47
N PHE A 148 0.88 -10.03 8.41
CA PHE A 148 -0.35 -9.25 8.29
C PHE A 148 -1.01 -9.56 6.95
N ILE A 149 -2.33 -9.43 6.92
CA ILE A 149 -3.11 -9.57 5.70
C ILE A 149 -3.99 -8.34 5.49
N GLY A 150 -4.39 -8.09 4.25
CA GLY A 150 -5.18 -6.92 3.92
C GLY A 150 -5.93 -7.04 2.60
N VAL A 151 -6.65 -5.97 2.28
CA VAL A 151 -7.38 -5.84 1.03
C VAL A 151 -7.05 -4.51 0.35
N SER A 152 -7.31 -4.39 -0.95
CA SER A 152 -7.12 -3.17 -1.71
C SER A 152 -8.28 -2.92 -2.65
N ASN A 153 -8.54 -1.66 -2.98
CA ASN A 153 -9.61 -1.25 -3.90
C ASN A 153 -11.02 -1.70 -3.47
N PHE A 154 -11.26 -1.77 -2.17
CA PHE A 154 -12.56 -2.12 -1.60
C PHE A 154 -13.39 -0.86 -1.34
N THR A 155 -14.69 -0.95 -1.64
CA THR A 155 -15.68 0.04 -1.21
C THR A 155 -15.96 -0.07 0.29
N LEU A 156 -16.62 0.94 0.86
CA LEU A 156 -17.09 0.91 2.25
C LEU A 156 -17.96 -0.31 2.52
N GLU A 157 -18.86 -0.65 1.60
CA GLU A 157 -19.77 -1.78 1.74
C GLU A 157 -19.06 -3.12 1.68
N GLN A 158 -18.13 -3.29 0.73
CA GLN A 158 -17.32 -4.50 0.63
C GLN A 158 -16.44 -4.71 1.87
N LEU A 159 -15.89 -3.61 2.45
CA LEU A 159 -15.15 -3.71 3.71
C LEU A 159 -16.05 -4.17 4.86
N ARG A 160 -17.28 -3.62 4.98
CA ARG A 160 -18.25 -4.07 6.00
C ARG A 160 -18.59 -5.54 5.86
N GLN A 161 -18.84 -6.01 4.64
CA GLN A 161 -19.12 -7.42 4.37
C GLN A 161 -17.94 -8.29 4.75
N LEU A 162 -16.72 -7.89 4.38
CA LEU A 162 -15.53 -8.64 4.74
C LEU A 162 -15.34 -8.72 6.26
N LEU A 163 -15.47 -7.61 6.97
CA LEU A 163 -15.34 -7.55 8.42
C LEU A 163 -16.38 -8.45 9.13
N GLY A 164 -17.58 -8.60 8.56
CA GLY A 164 -18.63 -9.47 9.09
C GLY A 164 -18.39 -10.97 8.87
N LEU A 165 -17.57 -11.34 7.87
CA LEU A 165 -17.32 -12.75 7.55
C LEU A 165 -15.89 -13.22 7.89
N ALA A 166 -14.93 -12.30 8.06
CA ALA A 166 -13.53 -12.62 8.28
C ALA A 166 -13.32 -13.37 9.62
N ARG A 167 -12.50 -14.43 9.60
CA ARG A 167 -11.99 -15.12 10.80
C ARG A 167 -10.75 -14.41 11.34
N VAL A 168 -9.89 -13.97 10.41
CA VAL A 168 -8.75 -13.11 10.69
C VAL A 168 -9.06 -11.76 10.06
N ALA A 169 -9.22 -10.71 10.86
CA ALA A 169 -9.53 -9.38 10.35
C ALA A 169 -8.39 -8.84 9.48
N PRO A 170 -8.71 -8.11 8.39
CA PRO A 170 -7.67 -7.44 7.61
C PRO A 170 -6.94 -6.41 8.49
N ARG A 171 -5.62 -6.39 8.42
CA ARG A 171 -4.81 -5.35 9.08
C ARG A 171 -4.73 -4.09 8.25
N PHE A 172 -4.82 -4.22 6.91
CA PHE A 172 -4.69 -3.10 5.98
C PHE A 172 -5.85 -3.05 5.00
N LEU A 173 -6.26 -1.81 4.68
CA LEU A 173 -7.04 -1.50 3.49
C LEU A 173 -6.27 -0.47 2.66
N GLN A 174 -5.90 -0.83 1.42
CA GLN A 174 -5.16 0.05 0.51
C GLN A 174 -6.05 0.57 -0.62
N ASN A 175 -6.38 1.86 -0.62
CA ASN A 175 -7.23 2.48 -1.63
C ASN A 175 -6.56 3.68 -2.30
N ARG A 176 -6.94 3.94 -3.57
CA ARG A 176 -6.67 5.22 -4.21
C ARG A 176 -7.49 6.29 -3.53
N CYS A 177 -6.81 7.26 -2.94
CA CYS A 177 -7.42 8.25 -2.08
C CYS A 177 -7.66 9.56 -2.84
N TYR A 178 -8.93 10.00 -2.87
CA TYR A 178 -9.34 11.18 -3.62
C TYR A 178 -9.83 12.28 -2.69
N ALA A 179 -9.25 13.48 -2.78
CA ALA A 179 -9.70 14.68 -2.09
C ALA A 179 -11.17 15.01 -2.42
N LYS A 180 -11.55 14.90 -3.70
CA LYS A 180 -12.94 15.10 -4.15
C LYS A 180 -13.98 14.16 -3.55
N LYS A 181 -13.53 13.09 -2.87
CA LYS A 181 -14.37 12.16 -2.10
C LYS A 181 -14.17 12.31 -0.59
N GLY A 182 -13.65 13.46 -0.14
CA GLY A 182 -13.34 13.71 1.26
C GLY A 182 -12.24 12.79 1.81
N TRP A 183 -11.25 12.45 0.99
CA TRP A 183 -10.12 11.59 1.38
C TRP A 183 -10.56 10.26 2.01
N ASP A 184 -11.62 9.67 1.49
CA ASP A 184 -12.21 8.40 1.99
C ASP A 184 -12.54 8.42 3.50
N ARG A 185 -12.95 9.60 4.05
CA ARG A 185 -13.22 9.78 5.50
C ARG A 185 -14.11 8.69 6.10
N ALA A 186 -15.20 8.30 5.41
CA ALA A 186 -16.11 7.26 5.90
C ALA A 186 -15.42 5.87 5.96
N VAL A 187 -14.59 5.56 4.96
CA VAL A 187 -13.83 4.30 4.92
C VAL A 187 -12.75 4.30 6.01
N ARG A 188 -12.00 5.41 6.16
CA ARG A 188 -10.99 5.57 7.23
C ARG A 188 -11.60 5.44 8.63
N LYS A 189 -12.79 6.01 8.83
CA LYS A 189 -13.52 5.89 10.10
C LYS A 189 -13.84 4.43 10.40
N LEU A 190 -14.43 3.68 9.45
CA LEU A 190 -14.71 2.26 9.62
C LEU A 190 -13.41 1.46 9.87
N CYS A 191 -12.34 1.76 9.15
CA CYS A 191 -11.03 1.15 9.40
C CYS A 191 -10.58 1.36 10.86
N ALA A 192 -10.61 2.59 11.36
CA ALA A 192 -10.21 2.91 12.72
C ALA A 192 -11.05 2.19 13.78
N GLU A 193 -12.37 2.10 13.58
CA GLU A 193 -13.30 1.38 14.46
C GLU A 193 -12.98 -0.12 14.59
N HIS A 194 -12.36 -0.71 13.56
CA HIS A 194 -12.01 -2.13 13.51
C HIS A 194 -10.49 -2.42 13.62
N GLY A 195 -9.67 -1.43 13.96
CA GLY A 195 -8.22 -1.60 14.07
C GLY A 195 -7.51 -1.87 12.73
N VAL A 196 -8.17 -1.56 11.60
CA VAL A 196 -7.61 -1.63 10.25
C VAL A 196 -6.84 -0.34 9.95
N ILE A 197 -5.64 -0.47 9.39
CA ILE A 197 -4.85 0.69 8.95
C ILE A 197 -5.20 1.00 7.49
N TYR A 198 -5.68 2.21 7.24
CA TYR A 198 -5.95 2.69 5.89
C TYR A 198 -4.64 3.09 5.21
N GLN A 199 -4.32 2.47 4.07
CA GLN A 199 -3.18 2.80 3.22
C GLN A 199 -3.66 3.63 2.03
N GLY A 200 -3.26 4.92 1.97
CA GLY A 200 -3.64 5.83 0.91
C GLY A 200 -2.61 5.91 -0.21
N PHE A 201 -2.98 5.60 -1.46
CA PHE A 201 -2.10 5.78 -2.61
C PHE A 201 -2.61 6.82 -3.60
N SER A 202 -1.73 7.28 -4.50
CA SER A 202 -1.96 8.36 -5.47
C SER A 202 -2.37 9.69 -4.82
N LEU A 203 -1.95 9.95 -3.60
CA LEU A 203 -2.31 11.13 -2.81
C LEU A 203 -2.05 12.46 -3.54
N LEU A 204 -0.99 12.51 -4.36
CA LEU A 204 -0.65 13.70 -5.16
C LEU A 204 -1.25 13.63 -6.57
N THR A 205 -1.03 12.51 -7.27
CA THR A 205 -1.34 12.39 -8.69
C THR A 205 -2.82 12.33 -8.99
N ALA A 206 -3.65 11.82 -8.07
CA ALA A 206 -5.10 11.73 -8.22
C ALA A 206 -5.82 13.03 -7.81
N ASN A 207 -5.12 13.98 -7.19
CA ASN A 207 -5.68 15.15 -6.53
C ASN A 207 -5.11 16.48 -7.07
N ARG A 208 -4.58 16.49 -8.30
CA ARG A 208 -3.92 17.66 -8.86
C ARG A 208 -4.80 18.91 -8.86
N ALA A 209 -6.07 18.77 -9.21
CA ALA A 209 -7.01 19.89 -9.29
C ALA A 209 -7.22 20.53 -7.90
N GLU A 210 -7.45 19.69 -6.88
CA GLU A 210 -7.68 20.14 -5.50
C GLU A 210 -6.40 20.76 -4.90
N LEU A 211 -5.24 20.15 -5.17
CA LEU A 211 -3.93 20.66 -4.73
C LEU A 211 -3.48 21.91 -5.50
N ASP A 212 -4.07 22.18 -6.65
CA ASP A 212 -3.86 23.42 -7.43
C ASP A 212 -4.79 24.57 -7.01
N SER A 213 -5.72 24.33 -6.08
CA SER A 213 -6.66 25.33 -5.59
C SER A 213 -5.97 26.49 -4.88
N ALA A 214 -6.59 27.67 -4.93
CA ALA A 214 -6.06 28.89 -4.30
C ALA A 214 -5.89 28.73 -2.77
N PRO A 215 -6.84 28.12 -2.01
CA PRO A 215 -6.68 27.90 -0.57
C PRO A 215 -5.47 27.01 -0.25
N PHE A 216 -5.26 25.92 -0.98
CA PHE A 216 -4.14 25.02 -0.73
C PHE A 216 -2.79 25.65 -1.08
N LYS A 217 -2.71 26.39 -2.21
CA LYS A 217 -1.50 27.17 -2.57
C LYS A 217 -1.18 28.24 -1.54
N ALA A 218 -2.19 28.92 -0.99
CA ALA A 218 -1.99 29.86 0.10
C ALA A 218 -1.44 29.20 1.36
N LEU A 219 -1.93 27.98 1.69
CA LEU A 219 -1.40 27.18 2.78
C LEU A 219 0.06 26.81 2.56
N CYS A 220 0.41 26.29 1.38
CA CYS A 220 1.80 25.97 1.00
C CYS A 220 2.72 27.18 1.19
N LYS A 221 2.30 28.35 0.69
CA LYS A 221 3.06 29.60 0.79
C LYS A 221 3.22 30.03 2.27
N ARG A 222 2.16 29.98 3.08
CA ARG A 222 2.18 30.36 4.50
C ARG A 222 3.11 29.47 5.30
N MET A 223 3.11 28.17 5.01
CA MET A 223 3.93 27.18 5.71
C MET A 223 5.36 27.09 5.16
N GLY A 224 5.66 27.67 3.98
CA GLY A 224 6.94 27.52 3.29
C GLY A 224 7.22 26.05 2.90
N ARG A 225 6.17 25.27 2.56
CA ARG A 225 6.23 23.84 2.29
C ARG A 225 5.67 23.50 0.91
N SER A 226 6.20 22.42 0.34
CA SER A 226 5.67 21.86 -0.91
C SER A 226 4.31 21.17 -0.69
N SER A 227 3.56 21.02 -1.77
CA SER A 227 2.30 20.25 -1.77
C SER A 227 2.49 18.82 -1.24
N ALA A 228 3.60 18.17 -1.59
CA ALA A 228 3.90 16.81 -1.15
C ALA A 228 4.08 16.74 0.37
N GLU A 229 4.91 17.63 0.93
CA GLU A 229 5.15 17.68 2.37
C GLU A 229 3.85 17.85 3.16
N LEU A 230 2.98 18.78 2.75
CA LEU A 230 1.70 19.01 3.45
C LEU A 230 0.73 17.84 3.31
N VAL A 231 0.65 17.21 2.14
CA VAL A 231 -0.23 16.06 1.92
C VAL A 231 0.23 14.83 2.70
N PHE A 232 1.53 14.56 2.80
CA PHE A 232 2.05 13.44 3.59
C PHE A 232 1.92 13.68 5.10
N ALA A 233 2.17 14.90 5.57
CA ALA A 233 1.92 15.29 6.96
C ALA A 233 0.43 15.14 7.32
N PHE A 234 -0.47 15.65 6.48
CA PHE A 234 -1.91 15.49 6.61
C PHE A 234 -2.32 14.01 6.65
N ALA A 235 -1.89 13.22 5.65
CA ALA A 235 -2.25 11.81 5.57
C ALA A 235 -1.91 11.06 6.86
N ARG A 236 -0.69 11.27 7.38
CA ARG A 236 -0.27 10.68 8.65
C ARG A 236 -1.13 11.15 9.82
N GLN A 237 -1.42 12.43 9.89
CA GLN A 237 -2.14 13.02 11.03
C GLN A 237 -3.62 12.58 11.09
N VAL A 238 -4.23 12.26 9.93
CA VAL A 238 -5.57 11.67 9.89
C VAL A 238 -5.57 10.14 9.96
N GLY A 239 -4.45 9.53 10.37
CA GLY A 239 -4.33 8.08 10.64
C GLY A 239 -4.11 7.21 9.40
N MET A 240 -3.71 7.78 8.26
CA MET A 240 -3.33 6.99 7.09
C MET A 240 -1.88 6.51 7.20
N LEU A 241 -1.60 5.35 6.61
CA LEU A 241 -0.28 4.94 6.19
C LEU A 241 -0.12 5.33 4.70
N PRO A 242 0.56 6.44 4.37
CA PRO A 242 0.64 6.90 3.00
C PRO A 242 1.59 6.06 2.15
N LEU A 243 1.31 6.00 0.84
CA LEU A 243 2.22 5.47 -0.17
C LEU A 243 2.78 6.61 -1.03
N THR A 244 4.10 6.63 -1.19
CA THR A 244 4.77 7.45 -2.20
C THR A 244 5.36 6.59 -3.29
N GLY A 245 5.41 7.10 -4.50
CA GLY A 245 6.00 6.42 -5.68
C GLY A 245 6.97 7.33 -6.44
N THR A 246 7.55 8.32 -5.79
CA THR A 246 8.49 9.25 -6.42
C THR A 246 9.71 8.53 -7.00
N SER A 247 10.28 9.08 -8.07
CA SER A 247 11.52 8.61 -8.68
C SER A 247 12.72 9.54 -8.39
N SER A 248 12.53 10.56 -7.57
CA SER A 248 13.56 11.54 -7.19
C SER A 248 14.10 11.22 -5.79
N ALA A 249 15.42 11.09 -5.66
CA ALA A 249 16.07 10.89 -4.35
C ALA A 249 15.81 12.06 -3.39
N GLU A 250 15.71 13.28 -3.91
CA GLU A 250 15.38 14.47 -3.12
C GLU A 250 13.95 14.37 -2.57
N HIS A 251 12.97 14.07 -3.45
CA HIS A 251 11.58 13.91 -3.00
C HIS A 251 11.41 12.74 -2.03
N MET A 252 12.17 11.65 -2.19
CA MET A 252 12.17 10.53 -1.22
C MET A 252 12.55 11.01 0.18
N ARG A 253 13.59 11.83 0.31
CA ARG A 253 14.02 12.39 1.60
C ARG A 253 13.00 13.38 2.16
N LEU A 254 12.42 14.24 1.32
CA LEU A 254 11.38 15.19 1.72
C LEU A 254 10.10 14.48 2.17
N ASP A 255 9.66 13.43 1.46
CA ASP A 255 8.50 12.63 1.83
C ASP A 255 8.69 11.98 3.21
N LEU A 256 9.88 11.44 3.51
CA LEU A 256 10.21 10.89 4.83
C LEU A 256 10.22 11.97 5.91
N ALA A 257 10.83 13.13 5.64
CA ALA A 257 10.88 14.23 6.59
C ALA A 257 9.49 14.84 6.89
N ALA A 258 8.60 14.84 5.92
CA ALA A 258 7.23 15.33 6.08
C ALA A 258 6.41 14.56 7.12
N LEU A 259 6.74 13.29 7.34
CA LEU A 259 6.03 12.44 8.30
C LEU A 259 6.27 12.82 9.78
N GLU A 260 7.30 13.59 10.06
CA GLU A 260 7.60 14.09 11.41
C GLU A 260 6.96 15.47 11.67
N GLN A 261 6.29 16.04 10.67
CA GLN A 261 5.65 17.35 10.77
C GLN A 261 4.23 17.22 11.33
N SER A 262 3.83 18.22 12.10
CA SER A 262 2.45 18.38 12.57
C SER A 262 1.82 19.61 11.91
N LEU A 263 0.56 19.47 11.56
CA LEU A 263 -0.30 20.56 11.07
C LEU A 263 -1.22 21.01 12.18
N GLU A 264 -1.55 22.28 12.21
CA GLU A 264 -2.60 22.78 13.10
C GLU A 264 -3.97 22.19 12.70
N PRO A 265 -4.89 21.99 13.65
CA PRO A 265 -6.22 21.43 13.35
C PRO A 265 -6.95 22.14 12.22
N ALA A 266 -6.86 23.48 12.14
CA ALA A 266 -7.47 24.26 11.05
C ALA A 266 -6.86 23.95 9.67
N ASP A 267 -5.57 23.60 9.60
CA ASP A 267 -4.90 23.23 8.35
C ASP A 267 -5.26 21.82 7.93
N VAL A 268 -5.40 20.91 8.87
CA VAL A 268 -5.95 19.56 8.62
C VAL A 268 -7.35 19.67 8.07
N ASP A 269 -8.23 20.46 8.68
CA ASP A 269 -9.61 20.68 8.24
C ASP A 269 -9.66 21.32 6.84
N LEU A 270 -8.76 22.29 6.57
CA LEU A 270 -8.66 22.90 5.25
C LEU A 270 -8.31 21.83 4.18
N ILE A 271 -7.28 20.99 4.41
CA ILE A 271 -6.88 19.96 3.47
C ILE A 271 -7.99 18.91 3.32
N GLU A 272 -8.61 18.51 4.41
CA GLU A 272 -9.66 17.48 4.38
C GLU A 272 -10.90 17.93 3.61
N ASN A 273 -11.17 19.23 3.55
CA ASN A 273 -12.34 19.82 2.89
C ASN A 273 -12.01 20.54 1.57
N LEU A 274 -10.86 20.33 0.96
CA LEU A 274 -10.44 21.00 -0.29
C LEU A 274 -11.42 20.89 -1.45
N ALA A 275 -12.22 19.85 -1.50
CA ALA A 275 -13.20 19.62 -2.55
C ALA A 275 -14.65 19.94 -2.12
N THR A 276 -14.86 20.44 -0.91
CA THR A 276 -16.17 20.89 -0.44
C THR A 276 -16.35 22.34 -0.87
N PRO A 277 -17.46 22.69 -1.58
CA PRO A 277 -17.70 24.05 -2.01
C PRO A 277 -17.90 25.02 -0.85
#